data_9bc455bcffa14e778e90d3dbac13694a
#
_entry.id   9bc455bcffa14e778e90d3dbac13694a
#
_cell.length_a   1.000
_cell.length_b   1.000
_cell.length_c   1.000
_cell.angle_alpha   90.00
_cell.angle_beta   90.00
_cell.angle_gamma   90.00
#
_symmetry.space_group_name_H-M   'P 1'
#
loop_
_entity.id
_entity.type
_entity.pdbx_description
1 polymer ?
#
loop_
_entity_poly.entity_id
_entity_poly.type
_entity_poly.pdbx_seq_one_letter_code
_entity_poly.pdbx_strand_id
1 'polypeptide(L)'
;MSTETPAPDPSSVQPVAAPGDPALPTQRRTLTTLAATQVLSGVGVASGIAVAPLVASALSGSDAIAGLTSTSGVVGAALVALPLAHVAGQRGRRPSLLLGFGVATGGAVLATVAVLVGSWPLLVVAMLLFGSGTAAGLASRFAATDLATPQRRARDLSVVVWATTVGSVVGPTLAGLADRVAGPGLRLGDAHTQHGSTAPSAAPFVLAAVAFALAAAVVAVWLRPDPLLASRAASDATSDAAPGAAPSAVPADGKGSSWRDGLRAGWAVVSASPTARLALGAIVLSHLVMVGLMSMTPVHMNHGGATLQVVGLVISAHIAGMYALSPVVGWLADRVGHARVLYVGGALLLAAAVVVAGAPGEDSARLTVGLVLLGLGWSCGLVAGSALLVDATPGPSRTSVQGLSDLAMNTGGAVGGILAGAIIGFSSYGALAWGAAALVVVCAVVAAPLARRATLR
;
A
#
# COMPACT_ATOMS: atom_id res chain seq x y z
N MET A 1 35.17 8.50 -47.44
CA MET A 1 35.15 7.32 -46.54
C MET A 1 33.88 7.46 -45.69
N SER A 2 32.81 6.80 -46.15
CA SER A 2 31.52 6.81 -45.47
C SER A 2 31.54 5.65 -44.46
N THR A 3 31.43 5.99 -43.17
CA THR A 3 31.33 5.01 -42.10
C THR A 3 29.85 4.59 -41.97
N GLU A 4 29.50 3.44 -42.56
CA GLU A 4 28.22 2.78 -42.28
C GLU A 4 28.15 2.36 -40.81
N THR A 5 27.15 2.88 -40.12
CA THR A 5 26.79 2.42 -38.77
C THR A 5 26.14 1.03 -38.94
N PRO A 6 26.63 -0.02 -38.26
CA PRO A 6 26.01 -1.35 -38.39
C PRO A 6 24.58 -1.33 -37.84
N ALA A 7 23.67 -1.96 -38.59
CA ALA A 7 22.28 -2.16 -38.16
C ALA A 7 22.23 -2.94 -36.85
N PRO A 8 21.26 -2.65 -35.95
CA PRO A 8 21.13 -3.38 -34.69
C PRO A 8 20.87 -4.87 -34.97
N ASP A 9 21.65 -5.73 -34.29
CA ASP A 9 21.57 -7.17 -34.36
C ASP A 9 20.15 -7.65 -34.00
N PRO A 10 19.45 -8.36 -34.89
CA PRO A 10 18.11 -8.89 -34.61
C PRO A 10 18.10 -9.97 -33.50
N SER A 11 19.25 -10.44 -33.03
CA SER A 11 19.36 -11.39 -31.91
C SER A 11 19.19 -10.73 -30.52
N SER A 12 19.12 -9.37 -30.43
CA SER A 12 18.95 -8.64 -29.15
C SER A 12 17.49 -8.54 -28.69
N VAL A 13 16.53 -9.03 -29.47
CA VAL A 13 15.12 -9.13 -29.03
C VAL A 13 15.00 -10.31 -28.08
N GLN A 14 14.91 -10.03 -26.78
CA GLN A 14 14.62 -11.05 -25.78
C GLN A 14 13.33 -11.79 -26.17
N PRO A 15 13.31 -13.14 -26.19
CA PRO A 15 12.15 -13.88 -26.65
C PRO A 15 10.94 -13.59 -25.74
N VAL A 16 9.83 -13.22 -26.36
CA VAL A 16 8.51 -13.21 -25.71
C VAL A 16 8.27 -14.64 -25.22
N ALA A 17 8.03 -14.81 -23.91
CA ALA A 17 7.79 -16.12 -23.31
C ALA A 17 6.75 -16.90 -24.13
N ALA A 18 7.17 -18.05 -24.68
CA ALA A 18 6.33 -18.89 -25.53
C ALA A 18 5.20 -19.55 -24.69
N PRO A 19 4.05 -19.87 -25.27
CA PRO A 19 3.05 -20.70 -24.62
C PRO A 19 3.66 -22.07 -24.28
N GLY A 20 3.95 -22.30 -22.98
CA GLY A 20 4.65 -23.50 -22.51
C GLY A 20 5.89 -23.23 -21.65
N ASP A 21 6.27 -21.97 -21.44
CA ASP A 21 7.34 -21.57 -20.52
C ASP A 21 7.02 -22.06 -19.09
N PRO A 22 7.89 -22.89 -18.46
CA PRO A 22 7.68 -23.41 -17.11
C PRO A 22 7.54 -22.35 -16.02
N ALA A 23 7.96 -21.09 -16.29
CA ALA A 23 7.76 -19.96 -15.39
C ALA A 23 6.30 -19.51 -15.31
N LEU A 24 5.49 -19.69 -16.36
CA LEU A 24 4.10 -19.26 -16.40
C LEU A 24 3.18 -19.93 -15.37
N PRO A 25 3.20 -21.26 -15.17
CA PRO A 25 2.39 -21.91 -14.13
C PRO A 25 2.78 -21.45 -12.73
N THR A 26 4.08 -21.27 -12.47
CA THR A 26 4.60 -20.81 -11.18
C THR A 26 4.16 -19.37 -10.89
N GLN A 27 4.24 -18.46 -11.86
CA GLN A 27 3.77 -17.06 -11.71
C GLN A 27 2.25 -17.01 -11.46
N ARG A 28 1.45 -17.78 -12.18
CA ARG A 28 -0.01 -17.84 -11.95
C ARG A 28 -0.33 -18.32 -10.54
N ARG A 29 0.35 -19.37 -10.06
CA ARG A 29 0.18 -19.85 -8.68
C ARG A 29 0.59 -18.79 -7.66
N THR A 30 1.69 -18.11 -7.88
CA THR A 30 2.14 -17.00 -7.04
C THR A 30 1.09 -15.90 -6.96
N LEU A 31 0.56 -15.43 -8.10
CA LEU A 31 -0.46 -14.39 -8.17
C LEU A 31 -1.76 -14.80 -7.46
N THR A 32 -2.26 -16.03 -7.68
CA THR A 32 -3.47 -16.50 -7.01
C THR A 32 -3.28 -16.61 -5.49
N THR A 33 -2.12 -17.08 -5.04
CA THR A 33 -1.77 -17.14 -3.62
C THR A 33 -1.71 -15.75 -3.01
N LEU A 34 -1.02 -14.81 -3.65
CA LEU A 34 -0.91 -13.43 -3.17
C LEU A 34 -2.28 -12.71 -3.18
N ALA A 35 -3.11 -12.93 -4.21
CA ALA A 35 -4.45 -12.37 -4.28
C ALA A 35 -5.35 -12.91 -3.14
N ALA A 36 -5.34 -14.22 -2.88
CA ALA A 36 -6.07 -14.81 -1.76
C ALA A 36 -5.58 -14.26 -0.41
N THR A 37 -4.26 -14.15 -0.24
CA THR A 37 -3.65 -13.53 0.95
C THR A 37 -4.10 -12.09 1.12
N GLN A 38 -4.20 -11.34 0.02
CA GLN A 38 -4.58 -9.93 0.03
C GLN A 38 -6.05 -9.73 0.37
N VAL A 39 -6.95 -10.63 -0.09
CA VAL A 39 -8.35 -10.62 0.33
C VAL A 39 -8.45 -10.82 1.85
N LEU A 40 -7.78 -11.84 2.39
CA LEU A 40 -7.79 -12.14 3.82
C LEU A 40 -7.19 -10.99 4.64
N SER A 41 -6.03 -10.48 4.22
CA SER A 41 -5.38 -9.32 4.86
C SER A 41 -6.28 -8.10 4.81
N GLY A 42 -6.94 -7.84 3.68
CA GLY A 42 -7.88 -6.73 3.51
C GLY A 42 -9.06 -6.80 4.47
N VAL A 43 -9.64 -8.02 4.66
CA VAL A 43 -10.67 -8.25 5.68
C VAL A 43 -10.15 -7.89 7.07
N GLY A 44 -8.96 -8.41 7.45
CA GLY A 44 -8.36 -8.14 8.74
C GLY A 44 -8.13 -6.65 8.98
N VAL A 45 -7.46 -5.99 8.04
CA VAL A 45 -7.14 -4.54 8.11
C VAL A 45 -8.41 -3.70 8.20
N ALA A 46 -9.37 -3.93 7.32
CA ALA A 46 -10.59 -3.13 7.26
C ALA A 46 -11.48 -3.31 8.50
N SER A 47 -11.56 -4.53 9.05
CA SER A 47 -12.31 -4.81 10.28
C SER A 47 -11.72 -4.07 11.48
N GLY A 48 -10.39 -4.11 11.65
CA GLY A 48 -9.72 -3.47 12.78
C GLY A 48 -9.72 -1.94 12.70
N ILE A 49 -9.36 -1.38 11.52
CA ILE A 49 -9.27 0.06 11.32
C ILE A 49 -10.64 0.75 11.49
N ALA A 50 -11.71 0.11 11.04
CA ALA A 50 -13.06 0.68 11.16
C ALA A 50 -13.51 0.83 12.63
N VAL A 51 -13.07 -0.05 13.51
CA VAL A 51 -13.57 -0.15 14.90
C VAL A 51 -12.60 0.41 15.93
N ALA A 52 -11.29 0.38 15.67
CA ALA A 52 -10.26 0.79 16.63
C ALA A 52 -10.45 2.22 17.18
N PRO A 53 -10.74 3.27 16.37
CA PRO A 53 -10.95 4.62 16.89
C PRO A 53 -12.22 4.72 17.76
N LEU A 54 -13.28 4.01 17.40
CA LEU A 54 -14.55 4.01 18.15
C LEU A 54 -14.36 3.38 19.54
N VAL A 55 -13.66 2.22 19.58
CA VAL A 55 -13.32 1.55 20.83
C VAL A 55 -12.40 2.42 21.67
N ALA A 56 -11.38 3.05 21.07
CA ALA A 56 -10.46 3.91 21.79
C ALA A 56 -11.16 5.12 22.41
N SER A 57 -12.08 5.76 21.68
CA SER A 57 -12.91 6.86 22.20
C SER A 57 -13.79 6.36 23.35
N ALA A 58 -14.46 5.22 23.20
CA ALA A 58 -15.31 4.64 24.25
C ALA A 58 -14.54 4.29 25.52
N LEU A 59 -13.30 3.75 25.40
CA LEU A 59 -12.45 3.37 26.54
C LEU A 59 -11.79 4.56 27.24
N SER A 60 -11.50 5.65 26.50
CA SER A 60 -10.74 6.79 27.03
C SER A 60 -11.60 8.01 27.34
N GLY A 61 -12.80 8.09 26.76
CA GLY A 61 -13.63 9.31 26.77
C GLY A 61 -13.03 10.46 25.92
N SER A 62 -12.08 10.17 24.99
CA SER A 62 -11.33 11.21 24.28
C SER A 62 -11.18 10.90 22.79
N ASP A 63 -11.62 11.82 21.93
CA ASP A 63 -11.44 11.72 20.49
C ASP A 63 -9.96 11.88 20.06
N ALA A 64 -9.15 12.56 20.88
CA ALA A 64 -7.71 12.63 20.65
C ALA A 64 -7.04 11.25 20.73
N ILE A 65 -7.48 10.39 21.67
CA ILE A 65 -7.01 9.01 21.79
C ILE A 65 -7.52 8.15 20.62
N ALA A 66 -8.71 8.39 20.10
CA ALA A 66 -9.20 7.75 18.88
C ALA A 66 -8.29 8.07 17.67
N GLY A 67 -7.92 9.36 17.50
CA GLY A 67 -6.96 9.79 16.50
C GLY A 67 -5.56 9.16 16.66
N LEU A 68 -5.06 9.13 17.91
CA LEU A 68 -3.78 8.49 18.23
C LEU A 68 -3.79 7.00 17.87
N THR A 69 -4.88 6.30 18.17
CA THR A 69 -5.07 4.88 17.87
C THR A 69 -5.04 4.61 16.35
N SER A 70 -5.70 5.45 15.56
CA SER A 70 -5.66 5.36 14.10
C SER A 70 -4.27 5.61 13.55
N THR A 71 -3.59 6.65 14.05
CA THR A 71 -2.23 7.02 13.64
C THR A 71 -1.22 5.94 14.01
N SER A 72 -1.38 5.26 15.16
CA SER A 72 -0.47 4.20 15.60
C SER A 72 -0.41 3.04 14.59
N GLY A 73 -1.52 2.68 13.93
CA GLY A 73 -1.53 1.68 12.87
C GLY A 73 -0.69 2.08 11.66
N VAL A 74 -0.76 3.34 11.23
CA VAL A 74 0.06 3.87 10.13
C VAL A 74 1.54 3.91 10.49
N VAL A 75 1.85 4.38 11.71
CA VAL A 75 3.24 4.40 12.24
C VAL A 75 3.79 2.99 12.34
N GLY A 76 2.98 2.03 12.82
CA GLY A 76 3.35 0.61 12.88
C GLY A 76 3.69 0.04 11.51
N ALA A 77 2.88 0.33 10.49
CA ALA A 77 3.16 -0.07 9.11
C ALA A 77 4.49 0.52 8.59
N ALA A 78 4.75 1.79 8.86
CA ALA A 78 6.00 2.45 8.48
C ALA A 78 7.23 1.82 9.17
N LEU A 79 7.14 1.57 10.48
CA LEU A 79 8.24 0.99 11.27
C LEU A 79 8.61 -0.43 10.82
N VAL A 80 7.62 -1.23 10.39
CA VAL A 80 7.82 -2.62 9.99
C VAL A 80 8.23 -2.76 8.52
N ALA A 81 8.03 -1.75 7.68
CA ALA A 81 8.33 -1.80 6.24
C ALA A 81 9.79 -2.19 5.94
N LEU A 82 10.76 -1.55 6.62
CA LEU A 82 12.18 -1.85 6.43
C LEU A 82 12.61 -3.22 6.98
N PRO A 83 12.22 -3.63 8.21
CA PRO A 83 12.44 -5.00 8.69
C PRO A 83 11.89 -6.07 7.74
N LEU A 84 10.68 -5.89 7.20
CA LEU A 84 10.10 -6.83 6.24
C LEU A 84 10.92 -6.90 4.93
N ALA A 85 11.33 -5.74 4.41
CA ALA A 85 12.19 -5.68 3.22
C ALA A 85 13.55 -6.34 3.45
N HIS A 86 14.15 -6.16 4.63
CA HIS A 86 15.39 -6.78 5.03
C HIS A 86 15.27 -8.31 5.09
N VAL A 87 14.23 -8.83 5.75
CA VAL A 87 13.96 -10.28 5.79
C VAL A 87 13.70 -10.82 4.39
N ALA A 88 12.96 -10.09 3.53
CA ALA A 88 12.74 -10.48 2.14
C ALA A 88 14.06 -10.57 1.36
N GLY A 89 14.96 -9.60 1.55
CA GLY A 89 16.28 -9.58 0.93
C GLY A 89 17.16 -10.79 1.30
N GLN A 90 17.14 -11.17 2.58
CA GLN A 90 17.99 -12.25 3.10
C GLN A 90 17.38 -13.65 2.92
N ARG A 91 16.08 -13.80 3.17
CA ARG A 91 15.42 -15.10 3.32
C ARG A 91 14.29 -15.36 2.30
N GLY A 92 13.99 -14.38 1.44
CA GLY A 92 12.91 -14.46 0.46
C GLY A 92 11.58 -13.83 0.94
N ARG A 93 10.59 -13.81 0.05
CA ARG A 93 9.28 -13.19 0.28
C ARG A 93 8.43 -13.93 1.31
N ARG A 94 8.47 -15.25 1.26
CA ARG A 94 7.65 -16.09 2.15
C ARG A 94 7.95 -15.83 3.62
N PRO A 95 9.20 -15.88 4.14
CA PRO A 95 9.51 -15.55 5.53
C PRO A 95 9.14 -14.11 5.91
N SER A 96 9.32 -13.16 5.00
CA SER A 96 8.96 -11.75 5.21
C SER A 96 7.46 -11.58 5.42
N LEU A 97 6.62 -12.14 4.54
CA LEU A 97 5.16 -12.04 4.66
C LEU A 97 4.65 -12.80 5.89
N LEU A 98 5.23 -13.96 6.23
CA LEU A 98 4.90 -14.70 7.45
C LEU A 98 5.20 -13.87 8.70
N LEU A 99 6.33 -13.17 8.75
CA LEU A 99 6.67 -12.28 9.85
C LEU A 99 5.63 -11.15 9.95
N GLY A 100 5.31 -10.48 8.85
CA GLY A 100 4.38 -9.35 8.84
C GLY A 100 2.97 -9.74 9.28
N PHE A 101 2.39 -10.82 8.72
CA PHE A 101 1.08 -11.31 9.11
C PHE A 101 1.08 -11.95 10.51
N GLY A 102 2.18 -12.58 10.95
CA GLY A 102 2.33 -13.10 12.30
C GLY A 102 2.32 -11.98 13.35
N VAL A 103 3.07 -10.91 13.14
CA VAL A 103 3.05 -9.71 14.01
C VAL A 103 1.67 -9.06 14.01
N ALA A 104 1.00 -8.97 12.84
CA ALA A 104 -0.36 -8.43 12.74
C ALA A 104 -1.37 -9.28 13.51
N THR A 105 -1.25 -10.61 13.45
CA THR A 105 -2.07 -11.53 14.24
C THR A 105 -1.87 -11.28 15.72
N GLY A 106 -0.61 -11.18 16.18
CA GLY A 106 -0.29 -10.82 17.56
C GLY A 106 -0.87 -9.47 17.98
N GLY A 107 -0.79 -8.46 17.09
CA GLY A 107 -1.41 -7.14 17.29
C GLY A 107 -2.94 -7.22 17.42
N ALA A 108 -3.61 -8.00 16.58
CA ALA A 108 -5.07 -8.19 16.64
C ALA A 108 -5.52 -8.95 17.91
N VAL A 109 -4.76 -9.97 18.33
CA VAL A 109 -4.97 -10.66 19.61
C VAL A 109 -4.78 -9.70 20.78
N LEU A 110 -3.71 -8.89 20.76
CA LEU A 110 -3.46 -7.89 21.80
C LEU A 110 -4.55 -6.82 21.84
N ALA A 111 -5.10 -6.40 20.68
CA ALA A 111 -6.23 -5.49 20.60
C ALA A 111 -7.50 -6.12 21.21
N THR A 112 -7.74 -7.42 20.96
CA THR A 112 -8.81 -8.18 21.62
C THR A 112 -8.66 -8.12 23.14
N VAL A 113 -7.47 -8.43 23.67
CA VAL A 113 -7.18 -8.37 25.11
C VAL A 113 -7.37 -6.94 25.62
N ALA A 114 -6.88 -5.91 24.90
CA ALA A 114 -7.02 -4.51 25.30
C ALA A 114 -8.48 -4.09 25.48
N VAL A 115 -9.38 -4.56 24.62
CA VAL A 115 -10.84 -4.31 24.76
C VAL A 115 -11.39 -5.01 25.99
N LEU A 116 -11.05 -6.29 26.20
CA LEU A 116 -11.57 -7.10 27.32
C LEU A 116 -11.12 -6.58 28.68
N VAL A 117 -9.89 -6.03 28.78
CA VAL A 117 -9.39 -5.44 30.03
C VAL A 117 -9.70 -3.94 30.18
N GLY A 118 -10.35 -3.32 29.18
CA GLY A 118 -10.72 -1.91 29.22
C GLY A 118 -9.53 -0.93 29.10
N SER A 119 -8.43 -1.33 28.45
CA SER A 119 -7.18 -0.55 28.42
C SER A 119 -6.92 0.11 27.06
N TRP A 120 -7.20 1.41 26.93
CA TRP A 120 -6.89 2.16 25.71
C TRP A 120 -5.37 2.27 25.43
N PRO A 121 -4.45 2.38 26.42
CA PRO A 121 -3.01 2.41 26.11
C PRO A 121 -2.54 1.10 25.46
N LEU A 122 -3.08 -0.03 25.94
CA LEU A 122 -2.78 -1.33 25.36
C LEU A 122 -3.31 -1.45 23.95
N LEU A 123 -4.48 -0.84 23.65
CA LEU A 123 -5.04 -0.80 22.31
C LEU A 123 -4.15 0.01 21.34
N VAL A 124 -3.58 1.14 21.78
CA VAL A 124 -2.64 1.93 20.98
C VAL A 124 -1.39 1.09 20.63
N VAL A 125 -0.81 0.38 21.60
CA VAL A 125 0.34 -0.52 21.37
C VAL A 125 -0.06 -1.67 20.44
N ALA A 126 -1.24 -2.24 20.64
CA ALA A 126 -1.77 -3.28 19.76
C ALA A 126 -1.90 -2.83 18.30
N MET A 127 -2.38 -1.60 18.07
CA MET A 127 -2.52 -1.04 16.73
C MET A 127 -1.18 -0.75 16.05
N LEU A 128 -0.10 -0.45 16.79
CA LEU A 128 1.26 -0.40 16.22
C LEU A 128 1.64 -1.76 15.60
N LEU A 129 1.41 -2.86 16.32
CA LEU A 129 1.69 -4.21 15.80
C LEU A 129 0.74 -4.59 14.67
N PHE A 130 -0.54 -4.23 14.80
CA PHE A 130 -1.58 -4.44 13.79
C PHE A 130 -1.23 -3.84 12.43
N GLY A 131 -0.57 -2.67 12.44
CA GLY A 131 -0.10 -1.99 11.23
C GLY A 131 0.84 -2.83 10.35
N SER A 132 1.49 -3.87 10.91
CA SER A 132 2.31 -4.80 10.15
C SER A 132 1.51 -5.59 9.10
N GLY A 133 0.20 -5.79 9.30
CA GLY A 133 -0.69 -6.41 8.30
C GLY A 133 -0.82 -5.54 7.05
N THR A 134 -0.95 -4.23 7.22
CA THR A 134 -0.93 -3.26 6.11
C THR A 134 0.42 -3.27 5.39
N ALA A 135 1.53 -3.27 6.13
CA ALA A 135 2.88 -3.33 5.55
C ALA A 135 3.11 -4.62 4.76
N ALA A 136 2.70 -5.78 5.29
CA ALA A 136 2.81 -7.07 4.60
C ALA A 136 1.93 -7.10 3.34
N GLY A 137 0.70 -6.58 3.41
CA GLY A 137 -0.18 -6.43 2.26
C GLY A 137 0.45 -5.57 1.17
N LEU A 138 1.04 -4.43 1.52
CA LEU A 138 1.76 -3.57 0.58
C LEU A 138 3.00 -4.25 0.00
N ALA A 139 3.78 -4.98 0.81
CA ALA A 139 4.96 -5.71 0.34
C ALA A 139 4.61 -6.85 -0.63
N SER A 140 3.41 -7.44 -0.50
CA SER A 140 2.96 -8.54 -1.37
C SER A 140 2.84 -8.12 -2.85
N ARG A 141 2.56 -6.83 -3.15
CA ARG A 141 2.51 -6.33 -4.53
C ARG A 141 3.85 -6.46 -5.25
N PHE A 142 4.95 -6.29 -4.53
CA PHE A 142 6.29 -6.48 -5.10
C PHE A 142 6.62 -7.95 -5.31
N ALA A 143 6.15 -8.86 -4.43
CA ALA A 143 6.29 -10.29 -4.64
C ALA A 143 5.62 -10.76 -5.94
N ALA A 144 4.55 -10.10 -6.37
CA ALA A 144 3.89 -10.34 -7.65
C ALA A 144 4.77 -10.01 -8.87
N THR A 145 5.77 -9.12 -8.71
CA THR A 145 6.65 -8.70 -9.80
C THR A 145 7.93 -9.53 -9.92
N ASP A 146 8.26 -10.36 -8.93
CA ASP A 146 9.56 -11.06 -8.87
C ASP A 146 9.73 -12.08 -10.01
N LEU A 147 8.65 -12.74 -10.45
CA LEU A 147 8.63 -13.68 -11.57
C LEU A 147 7.91 -13.11 -12.82
N ALA A 148 7.47 -11.85 -12.77
CA ALA A 148 6.78 -11.22 -13.87
C ALA A 148 7.75 -10.78 -14.97
N THR A 149 7.36 -10.99 -16.24
CA THR A 149 8.08 -10.41 -17.36
C THR A 149 7.96 -8.88 -17.33
N PRO A 150 8.94 -8.12 -17.87
CA PRO A 150 8.89 -6.65 -17.90
C PRO A 150 7.57 -6.11 -18.46
N GLN A 151 7.00 -6.76 -19.48
CA GLN A 151 5.76 -6.37 -20.17
C GLN A 151 4.49 -6.64 -19.36
N ARG A 152 4.57 -7.36 -18.24
CA ARG A 152 3.42 -7.76 -17.39
C ARG A 152 3.53 -7.31 -15.95
N ARG A 153 4.59 -6.62 -15.55
CA ARG A 153 4.86 -6.25 -14.15
C ARG A 153 3.74 -5.40 -13.53
N ALA A 154 3.29 -4.36 -14.23
CA ALA A 154 2.23 -3.51 -13.71
C ALA A 154 0.90 -4.26 -13.64
N ARG A 155 0.59 -5.10 -14.62
CA ARG A 155 -0.61 -5.94 -14.63
C ARG A 155 -0.60 -6.95 -13.48
N ASP A 156 0.50 -7.68 -13.30
CA ASP A 156 0.60 -8.71 -12.26
C ASP A 156 0.54 -8.10 -10.85
N LEU A 157 1.19 -6.95 -10.66
CA LEU A 157 1.10 -6.16 -9.44
C LEU A 157 -0.34 -5.68 -9.18
N SER A 158 -1.01 -5.19 -10.22
CA SER A 158 -2.36 -4.62 -10.10
C SER A 158 -3.42 -5.67 -9.73
N VAL A 159 -3.24 -6.94 -10.12
CA VAL A 159 -4.12 -8.05 -9.69
C VAL A 159 -4.09 -8.21 -8.17
N VAL A 160 -2.91 -8.13 -7.56
CA VAL A 160 -2.76 -8.22 -6.09
C VAL A 160 -3.36 -6.99 -5.42
N VAL A 161 -3.13 -5.80 -5.98
CA VAL A 161 -3.74 -4.55 -5.48
C VAL A 161 -5.28 -4.61 -5.59
N TRP A 162 -5.81 -5.10 -6.71
CA TRP A 162 -7.25 -5.27 -6.92
C TRP A 162 -7.90 -6.21 -5.88
N ALA A 163 -7.22 -7.29 -5.52
CA ALA A 163 -7.73 -8.26 -4.54
C ALA A 163 -8.01 -7.59 -3.17
N THR A 164 -7.33 -6.48 -2.84
CA THR A 164 -7.63 -5.67 -1.65
C THR A 164 -9.06 -5.13 -1.65
N THR A 165 -9.64 -4.85 -2.85
CA THR A 165 -11.03 -4.35 -2.97
C THR A 165 -12.01 -5.29 -2.28
N VAL A 166 -11.88 -6.59 -2.54
CA VAL A 166 -12.77 -7.60 -1.96
C VAL A 166 -12.67 -7.58 -0.44
N GLY A 167 -11.46 -7.61 0.10
CA GLY A 167 -11.22 -7.59 1.54
C GLY A 167 -11.72 -6.29 2.20
N SER A 168 -11.45 -5.14 1.58
CA SER A 168 -11.83 -3.83 2.12
C SER A 168 -13.35 -3.58 2.11
N VAL A 169 -14.08 -4.14 1.14
CA VAL A 169 -15.54 -4.03 1.07
C VAL A 169 -16.21 -5.02 2.02
N VAL A 170 -15.70 -6.25 2.06
CA VAL A 170 -16.29 -7.33 2.87
C VAL A 170 -15.93 -7.20 4.36
N GLY A 171 -14.75 -6.66 4.68
CA GLY A 171 -14.22 -6.55 6.05
C GLY A 171 -15.15 -5.85 7.03
N PRO A 172 -15.58 -4.60 6.79
CA PRO A 172 -16.48 -3.88 7.69
C PRO A 172 -17.83 -4.57 7.86
N THR A 173 -18.36 -5.19 6.80
CA THR A 173 -19.61 -5.97 6.87
C THR A 173 -19.44 -7.20 7.76
N LEU A 174 -18.36 -7.94 7.61
CA LEU A 174 -18.04 -9.09 8.47
C LEU A 174 -17.75 -8.65 9.92
N ALA A 175 -17.12 -7.49 10.12
CA ALA A 175 -16.89 -6.93 11.45
C ALA A 175 -18.24 -6.64 12.17
N GLY A 176 -19.18 -6.01 11.46
CA GLY A 176 -20.52 -5.76 11.97
C GLY A 176 -21.32 -7.05 12.26
N LEU A 177 -21.15 -8.09 11.42
CA LEU A 177 -21.74 -9.39 11.66
C LEU A 177 -21.09 -10.09 12.89
N ALA A 178 -19.76 -10.05 12.98
CA ALA A 178 -19.03 -10.60 14.12
C ALA A 178 -19.47 -9.93 15.44
N ASP A 179 -19.68 -8.60 15.42
CA ASP A 179 -20.20 -7.89 16.59
C ASP A 179 -21.61 -8.33 16.99
N ARG A 180 -22.50 -8.58 16.02
CA ARG A 180 -23.89 -9.04 16.28
C ARG A 180 -23.93 -10.44 16.88
N VAL A 181 -23.07 -11.35 16.44
CA VAL A 181 -23.02 -12.74 16.93
C VAL A 181 -22.10 -12.89 18.15
N ALA A 182 -21.39 -11.84 18.53
CA ALA A 182 -20.51 -11.85 19.69
C ALA A 182 -21.30 -12.06 20.99
N GLY A 183 -20.93 -13.11 21.70
CA GLY A 183 -21.47 -13.35 23.03
C GLY A 183 -20.98 -12.33 24.07
N PRO A 184 -21.59 -12.35 25.29
CA PRO A 184 -21.20 -11.40 26.36
C PRO A 184 -19.72 -11.46 26.74
N GLY A 185 -19.06 -12.59 26.56
CA GLY A 185 -17.63 -12.76 26.85
C GLY A 185 -16.68 -11.99 25.91
N LEU A 186 -17.17 -11.44 24.80
CA LEU A 186 -16.40 -10.58 23.89
C LEU A 186 -16.77 -9.10 24.01
N ARG A 187 -17.58 -8.72 24.98
CA ARG A 187 -17.96 -7.34 25.28
C ARG A 187 -17.34 -6.88 26.58
N LEU A 188 -16.98 -5.61 26.63
CA LEU A 188 -16.60 -4.98 27.90
C LEU A 188 -17.83 -5.01 28.82
N GLY A 189 -17.67 -5.46 30.07
CA GLY A 189 -18.79 -5.55 31.02
C GLY A 189 -19.45 -4.20 31.27
N ASP A 190 -20.75 -4.21 31.63
CA ASP A 190 -21.62 -3.03 31.73
C ASP A 190 -21.15 -1.90 32.69
N ALA A 191 -20.11 -2.16 33.50
CA ALA A 191 -19.59 -1.23 34.51
C ALA A 191 -18.91 0.04 33.93
N HIS A 192 -18.61 0.09 32.64
CA HIS A 192 -17.84 1.17 32.03
C HIS A 192 -18.58 1.94 30.88
N THR A 193 -19.83 1.61 30.59
CA THR A 193 -20.60 2.30 29.56
C THR A 193 -21.24 3.56 30.15
N GLN A 194 -20.61 4.70 30.00
CA GLN A 194 -21.26 6.00 30.20
C GLN A 194 -22.00 6.39 28.92
N HIS A 195 -23.26 6.78 29.02
CA HIS A 195 -24.12 7.37 27.98
C HIS A 195 -24.68 6.43 26.90
N GLY A 196 -25.38 5.35 27.24
CA GLY A 196 -26.32 4.69 26.30
C GLY A 196 -25.74 4.09 25.01
N SER A 197 -24.42 4.03 24.87
CA SER A 197 -23.73 3.38 23.78
C SER A 197 -23.60 1.88 24.06
N THR A 198 -23.75 1.05 23.03
CA THR A 198 -23.48 -0.39 23.14
C THR A 198 -22.05 -0.62 23.59
N ALA A 199 -21.83 -1.53 24.57
CA ALA A 199 -20.51 -1.85 25.10
C ALA A 199 -19.51 -2.19 23.97
N PRO A 200 -18.27 -1.68 24.02
CA PRO A 200 -17.24 -1.98 23.03
C PRO A 200 -17.04 -3.50 22.87
N SER A 201 -17.01 -3.97 21.62
CA SER A 201 -16.85 -5.39 21.30
C SER A 201 -15.44 -5.69 20.78
N ALA A 202 -14.86 -6.78 21.26
CA ALA A 202 -13.58 -7.31 20.78
C ALA A 202 -13.72 -8.16 19.49
N ALA A 203 -14.94 -8.53 19.10
CA ALA A 203 -15.19 -9.45 17.99
C ALA A 203 -14.56 -9.02 16.65
N PRO A 204 -14.54 -7.75 16.24
CA PRO A 204 -13.85 -7.33 15.03
C PRO A 204 -12.34 -7.58 15.06
N PHE A 205 -11.71 -7.49 16.24
CA PHE A 205 -10.29 -7.79 16.39
C PHE A 205 -10.02 -9.30 16.38
N VAL A 206 -10.92 -10.12 16.92
CA VAL A 206 -10.88 -11.59 16.78
C VAL A 206 -10.98 -11.97 15.30
N LEU A 207 -11.92 -11.39 14.56
CA LEU A 207 -12.05 -11.59 13.12
C LEU A 207 -10.76 -11.20 12.39
N ALA A 208 -10.16 -10.05 12.73
CA ALA A 208 -8.90 -9.61 12.15
C ALA A 208 -7.74 -10.58 12.47
N ALA A 209 -7.66 -11.09 13.71
CA ALA A 209 -6.66 -12.08 14.10
C ALA A 209 -6.79 -13.38 13.28
N VAL A 210 -8.01 -13.89 13.12
CA VAL A 210 -8.29 -15.07 12.29
C VAL A 210 -7.92 -14.79 10.83
N ALA A 211 -8.30 -13.65 10.28
CA ALA A 211 -8.01 -13.29 8.90
C ALA A 211 -6.50 -13.19 8.62
N PHE A 212 -5.72 -12.56 9.52
CA PHE A 212 -4.26 -12.49 9.39
C PHE A 212 -3.59 -13.87 9.59
N ALA A 213 -4.07 -14.68 10.52
CA ALA A 213 -3.56 -16.04 10.72
C ALA A 213 -3.83 -16.92 9.48
N LEU A 214 -5.01 -16.81 8.86
CA LEU A 214 -5.32 -17.48 7.60
C LEU A 214 -4.46 -16.94 6.45
N ALA A 215 -4.22 -15.64 6.36
CA ALA A 215 -3.31 -15.05 5.38
C ALA A 215 -1.88 -15.62 5.55
N ALA A 216 -1.38 -15.70 6.78
CA ALA A 216 -0.11 -16.34 7.08
C ALA A 216 -0.10 -17.83 6.69
N ALA A 217 -1.16 -18.58 6.98
CA ALA A 217 -1.29 -19.99 6.62
C ALA A 217 -1.29 -20.19 5.09
N VAL A 218 -2.01 -19.34 4.35
CA VAL A 218 -2.01 -19.33 2.87
C VAL A 218 -0.59 -19.12 2.33
N VAL A 219 0.14 -18.14 2.84
CA VAL A 219 1.55 -17.90 2.47
C VAL A 219 2.42 -19.10 2.84
N ALA A 220 2.25 -19.66 4.04
CA ALA A 220 3.05 -20.79 4.51
C ALA A 220 2.90 -22.03 3.64
N VAL A 221 1.70 -22.32 3.18
CA VAL A 221 1.39 -23.55 2.44
C VAL A 221 1.59 -23.38 0.94
N TRP A 222 1.07 -22.29 0.35
CA TRP A 222 0.95 -22.17 -1.10
C TRP A 222 2.00 -21.28 -1.77
N LEU A 223 2.69 -20.37 -1.04
CA LEU A 223 3.76 -19.55 -1.64
C LEU A 223 5.06 -20.37 -1.72
N ARG A 224 5.04 -21.38 -2.56
CA ARG A 224 6.16 -22.29 -2.85
C ARG A 224 6.20 -22.62 -4.35
N PRO A 225 7.37 -22.47 -5.01
CA PRO A 225 8.64 -21.93 -4.48
C PRO A 225 8.52 -20.45 -4.11
N ASP A 226 9.47 -19.94 -3.31
CA ASP A 226 9.56 -18.51 -3.00
C ASP A 226 9.87 -17.72 -4.28
N PRO A 227 9.04 -16.72 -4.67
CA PRO A 227 9.19 -16.06 -5.96
C PRO A 227 10.51 -15.30 -6.12
N LEU A 228 11.03 -14.68 -5.04
CA LEU A 228 12.29 -13.95 -5.10
C LEU A 228 13.49 -14.90 -5.22
N LEU A 229 13.49 -16.00 -4.48
CA LEU A 229 14.57 -16.98 -4.55
C LEU A 229 14.58 -17.72 -5.91
N ALA A 230 13.39 -18.03 -6.44
CA ALA A 230 13.27 -18.62 -7.78
C ALA A 230 13.76 -17.66 -8.88
N SER A 231 13.43 -16.38 -8.79
CA SER A 231 13.92 -15.35 -9.72
C SER A 231 15.45 -15.19 -9.67
N ARG A 232 16.04 -15.23 -8.47
CA ARG A 232 17.50 -15.18 -8.30
C ARG A 232 18.19 -16.40 -8.91
N ALA A 233 17.69 -17.60 -8.61
CA ALA A 233 18.25 -18.84 -9.16
C ALA A 233 18.20 -18.88 -10.70
N ALA A 234 17.12 -18.37 -11.31
CA ALA A 234 17.02 -18.24 -12.77
C ALA A 234 18.05 -17.24 -13.34
N SER A 235 18.30 -16.13 -12.64
CA SER A 235 19.29 -15.14 -13.06
C SER A 235 20.72 -15.66 -12.94
N ASP A 236 21.04 -16.42 -11.89
CA ASP A 236 22.36 -17.01 -11.68
C ASP A 236 22.65 -18.05 -12.77
N ALA A 237 21.68 -18.91 -13.11
CA ALA A 237 21.82 -19.90 -14.18
C ALA A 237 22.08 -19.29 -15.57
N THR A 238 21.49 -18.10 -15.84
CA THR A 238 21.76 -17.40 -17.12
C THR A 238 23.11 -16.70 -17.14
N SER A 239 23.62 -16.26 -15.98
CA SER A 239 24.96 -15.66 -15.86
C SER A 239 26.08 -16.68 -16.03
N ASP A 240 25.91 -17.92 -15.52
CA ASP A 240 26.86 -19.00 -15.65
C ASP A 240 26.95 -19.52 -17.10
N ALA A 241 25.88 -19.36 -17.90
CA ALA A 241 25.84 -19.75 -19.29
C ALA A 241 26.54 -18.76 -20.25
N ALA A 242 26.94 -17.57 -19.80
CA ALA A 242 27.65 -16.54 -20.57
C ALA A 242 29.12 -16.38 -20.07
N PRO A 243 30.11 -17.11 -20.63
CA PRO A 243 31.50 -17.00 -20.23
C PRO A 243 32.05 -15.61 -20.60
N GLY A 244 32.35 -14.77 -19.59
CA GLY A 244 32.98 -13.47 -19.76
C GLY A 244 32.28 -12.26 -19.18
N ALA A 245 31.11 -12.41 -18.60
CA ALA A 245 30.49 -11.32 -17.83
C ALA A 245 31.21 -11.18 -16.47
N ALA A 246 31.90 -10.05 -16.26
CA ALA A 246 32.49 -9.74 -14.97
C ALA A 246 31.40 -9.82 -13.88
N PRO A 247 31.68 -10.43 -12.71
CA PRO A 247 30.74 -10.45 -11.61
C PRO A 247 30.34 -9.01 -11.27
N SER A 248 29.07 -8.67 -11.42
CA SER A 248 28.57 -7.37 -10.95
C SER A 248 28.80 -7.31 -9.45
N ALA A 249 29.83 -6.61 -9.03
CA ALA A 249 30.24 -6.39 -7.64
C ALA A 249 29.27 -5.41 -6.93
N VAL A 250 27.98 -5.73 -6.95
CA VAL A 250 27.02 -5.15 -6.01
C VAL A 250 26.92 -6.16 -4.86
N PRO A 251 27.30 -5.82 -3.64
CA PRO A 251 27.17 -6.73 -2.51
C PRO A 251 25.71 -7.20 -2.43
N ALA A 252 25.46 -8.49 -2.67
CA ALA A 252 24.26 -9.12 -2.15
C ALA A 252 24.22 -8.75 -0.66
N ASP A 253 23.06 -8.28 -0.15
CA ASP A 253 22.88 -7.94 1.26
C ASP A 253 23.46 -9.07 2.10
N GLY A 254 24.75 -8.91 2.52
CA GLY A 254 25.54 -9.96 3.11
C GLY A 254 24.89 -10.41 4.44
N LYS A 255 25.05 -11.68 4.76
CA LYS A 255 24.71 -12.21 6.08
C LYS A 255 25.39 -11.31 7.14
N GLY A 256 24.61 -10.44 7.80
CA GLY A 256 25.11 -9.47 8.80
C GLY A 256 24.78 -8.00 8.55
N SER A 257 24.22 -7.61 7.37
CA SER A 257 23.81 -6.24 7.14
C SER A 257 22.59 -5.88 7.99
N SER A 258 22.57 -4.64 8.53
CA SER A 258 21.44 -4.16 9.32
C SER A 258 20.35 -3.56 8.38
N TRP A 259 19.11 -3.43 8.88
CA TRP A 259 18.05 -2.72 8.14
C TRP A 259 18.44 -1.26 7.78
N ARG A 260 19.34 -0.65 8.58
CA ARG A 260 19.90 0.70 8.31
C ARG A 260 20.80 0.70 7.09
N ASP A 261 21.53 -0.37 6.86
CA ASP A 261 22.40 -0.52 5.68
C ASP A 261 21.52 -0.72 4.43
N GLY A 262 20.41 -1.48 4.55
CA GLY A 262 19.39 -1.58 3.52
C GLY A 262 18.77 -0.23 3.16
N LEU A 263 18.44 0.61 4.17
CA LEU A 263 17.93 1.96 3.94
C LEU A 263 18.93 2.84 3.18
N ARG A 264 20.20 2.82 3.58
CA ARG A 264 21.28 3.59 2.90
C ARG A 264 21.49 3.09 1.47
N ALA A 265 21.52 1.78 1.27
CA ALA A 265 21.66 1.16 -0.06
C ALA A 265 20.47 1.53 -0.96
N GLY A 266 19.23 1.42 -0.46
CA GLY A 266 18.03 1.84 -1.18
C GLY A 266 18.06 3.32 -1.57
N TRP A 267 18.47 4.20 -0.64
CA TRP A 267 18.59 5.63 -0.91
C TRP A 267 19.69 5.93 -1.94
N ALA A 268 20.83 5.26 -1.87
CA ALA A 268 21.91 5.42 -2.84
C ALA A 268 21.45 5.09 -4.27
N VAL A 269 20.69 3.98 -4.45
CA VAL A 269 20.15 3.60 -5.75
C VAL A 269 19.11 4.62 -6.24
N VAL A 270 18.18 5.04 -5.39
CA VAL A 270 17.13 6.00 -5.78
C VAL A 270 17.75 7.36 -6.10
N SER A 271 18.71 7.83 -5.31
CA SER A 271 19.38 9.13 -5.56
C SER A 271 20.20 9.15 -6.85
N ALA A 272 20.76 8.02 -7.25
CA ALA A 272 21.52 7.87 -8.49
C ALA A 272 20.65 7.79 -9.75
N SER A 273 19.40 7.29 -9.63
CA SER A 273 18.51 7.06 -10.78
C SER A 273 17.39 8.13 -10.89
N PRO A 274 17.37 8.95 -11.94
CA PRO A 274 16.27 9.89 -12.19
C PRO A 274 14.92 9.20 -12.28
N THR A 275 14.86 8.03 -12.90
CA THR A 275 13.64 7.22 -13.05
C THR A 275 13.14 6.69 -11.70
N ALA A 276 14.04 6.20 -10.83
CA ALA A 276 13.67 5.75 -9.49
C ALA A 276 13.18 6.93 -8.61
N ARG A 277 13.80 8.12 -8.74
CA ARG A 277 13.33 9.34 -8.05
C ARG A 277 11.92 9.74 -8.50
N LEU A 278 11.65 9.70 -9.81
CA LEU A 278 10.32 9.98 -10.36
C LEU A 278 9.29 8.98 -9.80
N ALA A 279 9.60 7.71 -9.83
CA ALA A 279 8.71 6.65 -9.35
C ALA A 279 8.40 6.80 -7.86
N LEU A 280 9.44 6.93 -7.03
CA LEU A 280 9.28 7.12 -5.58
C LEU A 280 8.53 8.40 -5.25
N GLY A 281 8.87 9.51 -5.90
CA GLY A 281 8.19 10.80 -5.72
C GLY A 281 6.71 10.73 -6.06
N ALA A 282 6.34 10.04 -7.15
CA ALA A 282 4.95 9.87 -7.55
C ALA A 282 4.16 9.00 -6.54
N ILE A 283 4.76 7.91 -6.03
CA ILE A 283 4.15 7.07 -4.99
C ILE A 283 3.88 7.88 -3.73
N VAL A 284 4.89 8.61 -3.24
CA VAL A 284 4.78 9.40 -2.01
C VAL A 284 3.78 10.54 -2.17
N LEU A 285 3.85 11.30 -3.27
CA LEU A 285 2.94 12.41 -3.55
C LEU A 285 1.49 11.93 -3.62
N SER A 286 1.22 10.86 -4.38
CA SER A 286 -0.13 10.34 -4.53
C SER A 286 -0.71 9.88 -3.20
N HIS A 287 0.10 9.27 -2.34
CA HIS A 287 -0.35 8.80 -1.03
C HIS A 287 -0.55 9.94 -0.04
N LEU A 288 0.36 10.93 -0.02
CA LEU A 288 0.25 12.13 0.81
C LEU A 288 -1.03 12.91 0.50
N VAL A 289 -1.28 13.20 -0.78
CA VAL A 289 -2.46 13.93 -1.23
C VAL A 289 -3.73 13.15 -0.93
N MET A 290 -3.72 11.84 -1.19
CA MET A 290 -4.86 10.95 -0.96
C MET A 290 -5.22 10.92 0.54
N VAL A 291 -4.26 10.64 1.42
CA VAL A 291 -4.51 10.59 2.88
C VAL A 291 -4.94 11.95 3.40
N GLY A 292 -4.29 13.03 2.95
CA GLY A 292 -4.62 14.38 3.38
C GLY A 292 -6.09 14.74 3.11
N LEU A 293 -6.54 14.59 1.88
CA LEU A 293 -7.93 14.95 1.51
C LEU A 293 -8.95 13.97 2.09
N MET A 294 -8.70 12.65 1.95
CA MET A 294 -9.63 11.62 2.41
C MET A 294 -9.87 11.69 3.92
N SER A 295 -8.82 11.94 4.74
CA SER A 295 -8.96 11.94 6.20
C SER A 295 -9.88 13.02 6.72
N MET A 296 -9.96 14.15 6.02
CA MET A 296 -10.75 15.31 6.45
C MET A 296 -12.10 15.44 5.75
N THR A 297 -12.34 14.64 4.69
CA THR A 297 -13.64 14.64 3.99
C THR A 297 -14.81 14.27 4.90
N PRO A 298 -14.75 13.23 5.76
CA PRO A 298 -15.83 12.92 6.70
C PRO A 298 -16.16 14.06 7.65
N VAL A 299 -15.15 14.78 8.14
CA VAL A 299 -15.31 15.94 9.03
C VAL A 299 -16.03 17.07 8.28
N HIS A 300 -15.59 17.38 7.06
CA HIS A 300 -16.20 18.39 6.21
C HIS A 300 -17.67 18.07 5.88
N MET A 301 -17.97 16.82 5.53
CA MET A 301 -19.34 16.37 5.26
C MET A 301 -20.22 16.42 6.50
N ASN A 302 -19.70 16.03 7.66
CA ASN A 302 -20.43 16.07 8.91
C ASN A 302 -20.81 17.51 9.31
N HIS A 303 -19.90 18.47 9.11
CA HIS A 303 -20.19 19.90 9.30
C HIS A 303 -21.26 20.41 8.32
N GLY A 304 -21.37 19.83 7.12
CA GLY A 304 -22.44 20.06 6.15
C GLY A 304 -23.74 19.31 6.44
N GLY A 305 -23.85 18.62 7.59
CA GLY A 305 -25.07 17.91 8.00
C GLY A 305 -25.27 16.54 7.32
N ALA A 306 -24.24 16.00 6.62
CA ALA A 306 -24.34 14.67 6.02
C ALA A 306 -24.45 13.57 7.10
N THR A 307 -25.34 12.59 6.87
CA THR A 307 -25.48 11.45 7.77
C THR A 307 -24.27 10.52 7.66
N LEU A 308 -23.99 9.77 8.72
CA LEU A 308 -22.91 8.79 8.74
C LEU A 308 -23.02 7.76 7.59
N GLN A 309 -24.26 7.43 7.18
CA GLN A 309 -24.52 6.52 6.07
C GLN A 309 -24.04 7.11 4.73
N VAL A 310 -24.30 8.40 4.49
CA VAL A 310 -23.85 9.10 3.27
C VAL A 310 -22.33 9.20 3.24
N VAL A 311 -21.70 9.58 4.38
CA VAL A 311 -20.24 9.60 4.52
C VAL A 311 -19.65 8.23 4.22
N GLY A 312 -20.23 7.15 4.76
CA GLY A 312 -19.80 5.78 4.50
C GLY A 312 -19.87 5.40 3.02
N LEU A 313 -20.93 5.83 2.31
CA LEU A 313 -21.07 5.57 0.87
C LEU A 313 -19.98 6.29 0.05
N VAL A 314 -19.70 7.55 0.38
CA VAL A 314 -18.65 8.36 -0.29
C VAL A 314 -17.28 7.73 -0.09
N ILE A 315 -16.97 7.30 1.13
CA ILE A 315 -15.69 6.61 1.42
C ILE A 315 -15.62 5.26 0.69
N SER A 316 -16.72 4.51 0.63
CA SER A 316 -16.76 3.24 -0.11
C SER A 316 -16.52 3.43 -1.61
N ALA A 317 -17.09 4.49 -2.20
CA ALA A 317 -16.85 4.85 -3.59
C ALA A 317 -15.38 5.25 -3.84
N HIS A 318 -14.76 5.98 -2.89
CA HIS A 318 -13.33 6.29 -2.92
C HIS A 318 -12.47 5.03 -2.91
N ILE A 319 -12.73 4.09 -2.00
CA ILE A 319 -12.01 2.82 -1.89
C ILE A 319 -12.16 2.01 -3.19
N ALA A 320 -13.36 2.01 -3.79
CA ALA A 320 -13.57 1.41 -5.10
C ALA A 320 -12.70 2.09 -6.18
N GLY A 321 -12.61 3.42 -6.18
CA GLY A 321 -11.70 4.18 -7.05
C GLY A 321 -10.23 3.78 -6.89
N MET A 322 -9.77 3.54 -5.66
CA MET A 322 -8.40 3.12 -5.37
C MET A 322 -8.05 1.76 -5.97
N TYR A 323 -8.94 0.78 -5.83
CA TYR A 323 -8.58 -0.62 -6.03
C TYR A 323 -9.32 -1.29 -7.18
N ALA A 324 -10.60 -0.99 -7.43
CA ALA A 324 -11.43 -1.76 -8.36
C ALA A 324 -10.92 -1.68 -9.81
N LEU A 325 -10.40 -0.52 -10.23
CA LEU A 325 -9.87 -0.30 -11.58
C LEU A 325 -8.35 -0.51 -11.67
N SER A 326 -7.68 -0.97 -10.61
CA SER A 326 -6.23 -1.19 -10.65
C SER A 326 -5.76 -2.16 -11.75
N PRO A 327 -6.50 -3.24 -12.15
CA PRO A 327 -6.09 -4.06 -13.30
C PRO A 327 -6.09 -3.29 -14.63
N VAL A 328 -7.03 -2.35 -14.79
CA VAL A 328 -7.07 -1.49 -15.98
C VAL A 328 -5.87 -0.54 -15.99
N VAL A 329 -5.56 0.05 -14.83
CA VAL A 329 -4.38 0.91 -14.64
C VAL A 329 -3.09 0.12 -14.93
N GLY A 330 -2.97 -1.11 -14.43
CA GLY A 330 -1.82 -1.97 -14.68
C GLY A 330 -1.66 -2.33 -16.15
N TRP A 331 -2.75 -2.76 -16.80
CA TRP A 331 -2.76 -3.04 -18.23
C TRP A 331 -2.38 -1.81 -19.07
N LEU A 332 -2.93 -0.65 -18.72
CA LEU A 332 -2.60 0.61 -19.40
C LEU A 332 -1.12 0.96 -19.21
N ALA A 333 -0.58 0.80 -17.98
CA ALA A 333 0.81 1.09 -17.68
C ALA A 333 1.79 0.21 -18.47
N ASP A 334 1.48 -1.09 -18.61
CA ASP A 334 2.28 -2.00 -19.43
C ASP A 334 2.18 -1.67 -20.93
N ARG A 335 1.03 -1.13 -21.41
CA ARG A 335 0.81 -0.86 -22.84
C ARG A 335 1.34 0.50 -23.29
N VAL A 336 1.10 1.56 -22.53
CA VAL A 336 1.44 2.93 -22.93
C VAL A 336 2.71 3.46 -22.25
N GLY A 337 3.23 2.72 -21.25
CA GLY A 337 4.40 3.06 -20.46
C GLY A 337 4.06 3.67 -19.11
N HIS A 338 4.81 3.26 -18.08
CA HIS A 338 4.59 3.60 -16.68
C HIS A 338 4.60 5.12 -16.42
N ALA A 339 5.56 5.85 -17.03
CA ALA A 339 5.69 7.29 -16.85
C ALA A 339 4.45 8.06 -17.35
N ARG A 340 3.83 7.65 -18.48
CA ARG A 340 2.61 8.29 -19.00
C ARG A 340 1.43 8.09 -18.05
N VAL A 341 1.30 6.90 -17.45
CA VAL A 341 0.24 6.61 -16.46
C VAL A 341 0.45 7.42 -15.18
N LEU A 342 1.69 7.68 -14.77
CA LEU A 342 1.98 8.59 -13.64
C LEU A 342 1.49 10.02 -13.92
N TYR A 343 1.63 10.55 -15.15
CA TYR A 343 1.07 11.86 -15.53
C TYR A 343 -0.45 11.86 -15.50
N VAL A 344 -1.10 10.80 -16.02
CA VAL A 344 -2.56 10.64 -15.90
C VAL A 344 -2.97 10.63 -14.42
N GLY A 345 -2.25 9.90 -13.58
CA GLY A 345 -2.47 9.90 -12.12
C GLY A 345 -2.36 11.30 -11.51
N GLY A 346 -1.31 12.06 -11.86
CA GLY A 346 -1.14 13.44 -11.42
C GLY A 346 -2.30 14.36 -11.89
N ALA A 347 -2.75 14.22 -13.12
CA ALA A 347 -3.90 14.96 -13.64
C ALA A 347 -5.20 14.61 -12.91
N LEU A 348 -5.41 13.33 -12.58
CA LEU A 348 -6.56 12.88 -11.79
C LEU A 348 -6.51 13.41 -10.34
N LEU A 349 -5.35 13.43 -9.70
CA LEU A 349 -5.17 14.01 -8.36
C LEU A 349 -5.45 15.52 -8.38
N LEU A 350 -4.97 16.23 -9.40
CA LEU A 350 -5.24 17.66 -9.57
C LEU A 350 -6.73 17.91 -9.79
N ALA A 351 -7.38 17.16 -10.69
CA ALA A 351 -8.81 17.26 -10.94
C ALA A 351 -9.62 16.96 -9.66
N ALA A 352 -9.25 15.93 -8.91
CA ALA A 352 -9.86 15.61 -7.62
C ALA A 352 -9.79 16.79 -6.66
N ALA A 353 -8.59 17.35 -6.46
CA ALA A 353 -8.37 18.48 -5.55
C ALA A 353 -9.20 19.71 -5.98
N VAL A 354 -9.25 20.05 -7.28
CA VAL A 354 -10.05 21.16 -7.79
C VAL A 354 -11.54 20.92 -7.62
N VAL A 355 -12.02 19.70 -7.87
CA VAL A 355 -13.44 19.35 -7.70
C VAL A 355 -13.86 19.51 -6.25
N VAL A 356 -13.07 19.00 -5.29
CA VAL A 356 -13.45 19.06 -3.88
C VAL A 356 -13.19 20.43 -3.24
N ALA A 357 -12.28 21.24 -3.79
CA ALA A 357 -11.93 22.56 -3.22
C ALA A 357 -13.13 23.52 -3.14
N GLY A 358 -14.07 23.44 -4.07
CA GLY A 358 -15.26 24.27 -4.08
C GLY A 358 -16.55 23.51 -3.71
N ALA A 359 -16.44 22.29 -3.17
CA ALA A 359 -17.60 21.48 -2.81
C ALA A 359 -18.08 21.84 -1.38
N PRO A 360 -19.33 22.27 -1.19
CA PRO A 360 -19.93 22.38 0.14
C PRO A 360 -20.02 21.00 0.80
N GLY A 361 -20.05 20.96 2.14
CA GLY A 361 -20.11 19.70 2.89
C GLY A 361 -21.38 18.87 2.65
N GLU A 362 -22.48 19.53 2.29
CA GLU A 362 -23.76 18.91 1.89
C GLU A 362 -23.73 18.32 0.46
N ASP A 363 -22.83 18.76 -0.43
CA ASP A 363 -22.75 18.27 -1.81
C ASP A 363 -22.01 16.91 -1.89
N SER A 364 -22.70 15.89 -1.41
CA SER A 364 -22.19 14.52 -1.38
C SER A 364 -21.86 13.98 -2.79
N ALA A 365 -22.59 14.42 -3.82
CA ALA A 365 -22.36 13.99 -5.19
C ALA A 365 -21.00 14.49 -5.71
N ARG A 366 -20.72 15.78 -5.54
CA ARG A 366 -19.45 16.38 -5.94
C ARG A 366 -18.27 15.84 -5.14
N LEU A 367 -18.45 15.65 -3.82
CA LEU A 367 -17.44 15.03 -2.98
C LEU A 367 -17.17 13.58 -3.39
N THR A 368 -18.20 12.80 -3.77
CA THR A 368 -18.05 11.43 -4.28
C THR A 368 -17.21 11.42 -5.56
N VAL A 369 -17.54 12.26 -6.55
CA VAL A 369 -16.77 12.37 -7.81
C VAL A 369 -15.33 12.72 -7.51
N GLY A 370 -15.08 13.73 -6.69
CA GLY A 370 -13.73 14.14 -6.31
C GLY A 370 -12.95 13.02 -5.62
N LEU A 371 -13.57 12.28 -4.69
CA LEU A 371 -12.90 11.18 -4.00
C LEU A 371 -12.67 9.95 -4.89
N VAL A 372 -13.55 9.65 -5.85
CA VAL A 372 -13.31 8.60 -6.83
C VAL A 372 -12.11 8.97 -7.72
N LEU A 373 -12.03 10.21 -8.21
CA LEU A 373 -10.88 10.71 -8.97
C LEU A 373 -9.59 10.65 -8.13
N LEU A 374 -9.67 11.00 -6.84
CA LEU A 374 -8.55 10.90 -5.90
C LEU A 374 -8.04 9.47 -5.77
N GLY A 375 -8.96 8.51 -5.60
CA GLY A 375 -8.65 7.08 -5.53
C GLY A 375 -7.99 6.56 -6.80
N LEU A 376 -8.52 6.93 -7.98
CA LEU A 376 -7.95 6.57 -9.29
C LEU A 376 -6.55 7.18 -9.48
N GLY A 377 -6.36 8.44 -9.12
CA GLY A 377 -5.06 9.09 -9.18
C GLY A 377 -4.02 8.41 -8.29
N TRP A 378 -4.42 8.02 -7.08
CA TRP A 378 -3.59 7.23 -6.19
C TRP A 378 -3.27 5.84 -6.76
N SER A 379 -4.24 5.16 -7.35
CA SER A 379 -4.04 3.86 -8.00
C SER A 379 -3.00 3.93 -9.12
N CYS A 380 -3.04 4.98 -9.96
CA CYS A 380 -2.03 5.22 -10.98
C CYS A 380 -0.63 5.42 -10.36
N GLY A 381 -0.54 6.23 -9.29
CA GLY A 381 0.71 6.47 -8.57
C GLY A 381 1.29 5.19 -7.98
N LEU A 382 0.44 4.39 -7.32
CA LEU A 382 0.88 3.14 -6.68
C LEU A 382 1.29 2.09 -7.71
N VAL A 383 0.41 1.77 -8.68
CA VAL A 383 0.61 0.65 -9.62
C VAL A 383 1.74 0.97 -10.59
N ALA A 384 1.62 2.07 -11.33
CA ALA A 384 2.64 2.44 -12.33
C ALA A 384 3.96 2.88 -11.66
N GLY A 385 3.88 3.57 -10.51
CA GLY A 385 5.06 3.97 -9.75
C GLY A 385 5.83 2.77 -9.20
N SER A 386 5.14 1.78 -8.64
CA SER A 386 5.79 0.57 -8.13
C SER A 386 6.43 -0.26 -9.25
N ALA A 387 5.77 -0.39 -10.41
CA ALA A 387 6.32 -1.08 -11.56
C ALA A 387 7.56 -0.35 -12.12
N LEU A 388 7.47 0.97 -12.30
CA LEU A 388 8.58 1.80 -12.75
C LEU A 388 9.78 1.75 -11.78
N LEU A 389 9.50 1.72 -10.48
CA LEU A 389 10.54 1.61 -9.44
C LEU A 389 11.28 0.26 -9.54
N VAL A 390 10.54 -0.83 -9.77
CA VAL A 390 11.13 -2.17 -9.98
C VAL A 390 11.99 -2.20 -11.23
N ASP A 391 11.51 -1.60 -12.35
CA ASP A 391 12.26 -1.54 -13.61
C ASP A 391 13.55 -0.71 -13.48
N ALA A 392 13.50 0.37 -12.69
CA ALA A 392 14.64 1.27 -12.48
C ALA A 392 15.65 0.74 -11.45
N THR A 393 15.40 -0.41 -10.83
CA THR A 393 16.21 -0.91 -9.70
C THR A 393 16.94 -2.20 -10.07
N PRO A 394 18.29 -2.26 -9.91
CA PRO A 394 19.05 -3.49 -10.09
C PRO A 394 18.54 -4.63 -9.18
N GLY A 395 18.59 -5.87 -9.67
CA GLY A 395 18.07 -7.05 -8.97
C GLY A 395 18.50 -7.18 -7.51
N PRO A 396 19.79 -7.05 -7.17
CA PRO A 396 20.28 -7.18 -5.79
C PRO A 396 19.72 -6.12 -4.82
N SER A 397 19.43 -4.91 -5.32
CA SER A 397 18.97 -3.78 -4.49
C SER A 397 17.43 -3.66 -4.41
N ARG A 398 16.67 -4.51 -5.09
CA ARG A 398 15.20 -4.39 -5.20
C ARG A 398 14.51 -4.36 -3.85
N THR A 399 14.86 -5.27 -2.95
CA THR A 399 14.22 -5.36 -1.63
C THR A 399 14.48 -4.12 -0.78
N SER A 400 15.70 -3.60 -0.80
CA SER A 400 16.08 -2.37 -0.10
C SER A 400 15.31 -1.15 -0.63
N VAL A 401 15.20 -1.00 -1.96
CA VAL A 401 14.44 0.09 -2.59
C VAL A 401 12.94 -0.04 -2.34
N GLN A 402 12.41 -1.25 -2.35
CA GLN A 402 10.99 -1.52 -2.05
C GLN A 402 10.66 -1.16 -0.60
N GLY A 403 11.51 -1.56 0.36
CA GLY A 403 11.35 -1.19 1.78
C GLY A 403 11.42 0.31 1.99
N LEU A 404 12.35 1.00 1.33
CA LEU A 404 12.42 2.47 1.33
C LEU A 404 11.14 3.10 0.75
N SER A 405 10.61 2.54 -0.34
CA SER A 405 9.36 3.02 -0.96
C SER A 405 8.18 2.89 -0.02
N ASP A 406 8.02 1.76 0.66
CA ASP A 406 6.93 1.53 1.59
C ASP A 406 7.04 2.42 2.83
N LEU A 407 8.26 2.60 3.36
CA LEU A 407 8.51 3.55 4.45
C LEU A 407 8.17 4.98 4.03
N ALA A 408 8.68 5.44 2.89
CA ALA A 408 8.46 6.80 2.40
C ALA A 408 6.98 7.07 2.10
N MET A 409 6.28 6.11 1.51
CA MET A 409 4.85 6.19 1.23
C MET A 409 4.04 6.33 2.53
N ASN A 410 4.24 5.45 3.51
CA ASN A 410 3.51 5.52 4.78
C ASN A 410 3.85 6.79 5.57
N THR A 411 5.12 7.21 5.56
CA THR A 411 5.54 8.49 6.17
C THR A 411 4.85 9.67 5.47
N GLY A 412 4.80 9.67 4.13
CA GLY A 412 4.08 10.66 3.35
C GLY A 412 2.59 10.72 3.71
N GLY A 413 1.94 9.57 3.88
CA GLY A 413 0.55 9.50 4.32
C GLY A 413 0.35 10.08 5.72
N ALA A 414 1.22 9.72 6.68
CA ALA A 414 1.17 10.27 8.04
C ALA A 414 1.34 11.81 8.05
N VAL A 415 2.33 12.31 7.30
CA VAL A 415 2.55 13.76 7.12
C VAL A 415 1.32 14.42 6.48
N GLY A 416 0.75 13.80 5.43
CA GLY A 416 -0.46 14.30 4.77
C GLY A 416 -1.65 14.44 5.72
N GLY A 417 -1.88 13.43 6.57
CA GLY A 417 -2.95 13.47 7.59
C GLY A 417 -2.72 14.53 8.65
N ILE A 418 -1.49 14.67 9.17
CA ILE A 418 -1.14 15.70 10.17
C ILE A 418 -1.32 17.11 9.58
N LEU A 419 -0.79 17.34 8.38
CA LEU A 419 -0.90 18.63 7.70
C LEU A 419 -2.38 18.96 7.40
N ALA A 420 -3.16 17.97 6.98
CA ALA A 420 -4.58 18.16 6.71
C ALA A 420 -5.36 18.59 7.97
N GLY A 421 -5.12 17.92 9.11
CA GLY A 421 -5.71 18.32 10.39
C GLY A 421 -5.31 19.74 10.81
N ALA A 422 -4.02 20.09 10.67
CA ALA A 422 -3.52 21.42 10.98
C ALA A 422 -4.16 22.48 10.06
N ILE A 423 -4.18 22.27 8.74
CA ILE A 423 -4.76 23.22 7.77
C ILE A 423 -6.24 23.47 8.08
N ILE A 424 -7.02 22.43 8.38
CA ILE A 424 -8.45 22.60 8.71
C ILE A 424 -8.63 23.31 10.04
N GLY A 425 -7.76 23.08 11.03
CA GLY A 425 -7.80 23.76 12.31
C GLY A 425 -7.58 25.29 12.21
N PHE A 426 -6.82 25.74 11.20
CA PHE A 426 -6.52 27.16 10.99
C PHE A 426 -7.27 27.80 9.81
N SER A 427 -7.87 27.00 8.93
CA SER A 427 -8.49 27.51 7.70
C SER A 427 -9.74 26.70 7.30
N SER A 428 -9.70 25.99 6.15
CA SER A 428 -10.87 25.29 5.63
C SER A 428 -10.48 24.06 4.82
N TYR A 429 -11.47 23.21 4.53
CA TYR A 429 -11.31 22.09 3.61
C TYR A 429 -10.94 22.53 2.19
N GLY A 430 -11.52 23.66 1.73
CA GLY A 430 -11.16 24.27 0.46
C GLY A 430 -9.70 24.70 0.39
N ALA A 431 -9.14 25.29 1.47
CA ALA A 431 -7.72 25.64 1.54
C ALA A 431 -6.81 24.41 1.50
N LEU A 432 -7.18 23.33 2.18
CA LEU A 432 -6.49 22.04 2.11
C LEU A 432 -6.47 21.52 0.66
N ALA A 433 -7.60 21.54 -0.01
CA ALA A 433 -7.72 21.05 -1.39
C ALA A 433 -6.93 21.90 -2.39
N TRP A 434 -6.95 23.23 -2.27
CA TRP A 434 -6.11 24.11 -3.09
C TRP A 434 -4.61 23.92 -2.80
N GLY A 435 -4.24 23.72 -1.54
CA GLY A 435 -2.86 23.37 -1.16
C GLY A 435 -2.39 22.05 -1.79
N ALA A 436 -3.26 21.04 -1.80
CA ALA A 436 -2.99 19.76 -2.47
C ALA A 436 -2.85 19.94 -4.00
N ALA A 437 -3.73 20.74 -4.65
CA ALA A 437 -3.64 21.06 -6.06
C ALA A 437 -2.31 21.76 -6.40
N ALA A 438 -1.93 22.77 -5.63
CA ALA A 438 -0.67 23.50 -5.79
C ALA A 438 0.54 22.55 -5.65
N LEU A 439 0.52 21.66 -4.65
CA LEU A 439 1.58 20.68 -4.44
C LEU A 439 1.72 19.73 -5.64
N VAL A 440 0.61 19.22 -6.19
CA VAL A 440 0.62 18.36 -7.39
C VAL A 440 1.23 19.09 -8.57
N VAL A 441 0.84 20.35 -8.81
CA VAL A 441 1.39 21.17 -9.92
C VAL A 441 2.90 21.39 -9.74
N VAL A 442 3.33 21.81 -8.55
CA VAL A 442 4.75 22.03 -8.24
C VAL A 442 5.57 20.76 -8.46
N CYS A 443 5.09 19.62 -7.94
CA CYS A 443 5.76 18.34 -8.12
C CYS A 443 5.78 17.91 -9.60
N ALA A 444 4.72 18.15 -10.38
CA ALA A 444 4.69 17.83 -11.80
C ALA A 444 5.71 18.66 -12.60
N VAL A 445 5.84 19.96 -12.30
CA VAL A 445 6.85 20.85 -12.91
C VAL A 445 8.26 20.41 -12.57
N VAL A 446 8.53 20.10 -11.29
CA VAL A 446 9.86 19.63 -10.84
C VAL A 446 10.19 18.25 -11.43
N ALA A 447 9.19 17.38 -11.61
CA ALA A 447 9.37 16.05 -12.18
C ALA A 447 9.50 16.05 -13.72
N ALA A 448 9.07 17.09 -14.42
CA ALA A 448 9.08 17.14 -15.89
C ALA A 448 10.45 16.84 -16.52
N PRO A 449 11.59 17.39 -16.06
CA PRO A 449 12.91 17.06 -16.60
C PRO A 449 13.34 15.63 -16.32
N LEU A 450 12.91 15.04 -15.19
CA LEU A 450 13.20 13.63 -14.85
C LEU A 450 12.44 12.68 -15.78
N ALA A 451 11.21 13.01 -16.07
CA ALA A 451 10.34 12.20 -16.94
C ALA A 451 10.81 12.21 -18.40
N ARG A 452 11.25 13.35 -18.93
CA ARG A 452 11.84 13.41 -20.28
C ARG A 452 13.06 12.48 -20.41
N ARG A 453 13.87 12.37 -19.36
CA ARG A 453 15.01 11.44 -19.32
C ARG A 453 14.60 9.97 -19.18
N ALA A 454 13.45 9.69 -18.56
CA ALA A 454 12.93 8.35 -18.40
C ALA A 454 12.21 7.80 -19.66
N THR A 455 11.72 8.69 -20.53
CA THR A 455 11.04 8.31 -21.81
C THR A 455 12.00 8.15 -23.00
N LEU A 456 13.25 8.62 -22.86
CA LEU A 456 14.28 8.56 -23.92
C LEU A 456 15.19 7.32 -23.77
N ARG A 457 14.93 6.47 -22.83
CA ARG A 457 15.60 5.16 -22.59
C ARG A 457 14.59 4.03 -22.73
#